data_072882d9c9ad5165b6fa8c74d9198bdd
#
_entry.id   072882d9c9ad5165b6fa8c74d9198bdd
#
_cell.length_a   1.000
_cell.length_b   1.000
_cell.length_c   1.000
_cell.angle_alpha   90.00
_cell.angle_beta   90.00
_cell.angle_gamma   90.00
#
_symmetry.space_group_name_H-M   'P 1'
#
loop_
_entity.id
_entity.type
_entity.pdbx_description
1 polymer ?
#
loop_
_entity_poly.entity_id
_entity_poly.type
_entity_poly.pdbx_seq_one_letter_code
_entity_poly.pdbx_strand_id
1 'polypeptide(L)'
;MLKIKNLQAGIDDIKILNGLDLEVNAGEVHAIMGPNGSGKSTLAQVIAGNDSYVVSGGSVEFMGKDLLELEPEERAREGIFLGFQYPVEIPGVNNAYLLKAAVNAKRKHQGLEEIDAFEFLKMAREKMAILDMDPSFLKRGVNEGFSGGEKKRNEILQMAMLEPRLAILDETDSGLDIDAMKAVSKGINALRDPQRAIVLVTHYQRLLDYVEPDFVHVLSAGKIVLSGDKSLALELEEKGYEWVREAATA
;
A
#
# COMPACT_ATOMS: atom_id res chain seq x y z
N MET A 1 -5.02 -14.50 -2.70
CA MET A 1 -4.95 -13.32 -3.59
C MET A 1 -3.52 -13.03 -4.02
N LEU A 2 -2.60 -12.70 -3.10
CA LEU A 2 -1.16 -12.55 -3.34
C LEU A 2 -0.42 -13.74 -2.73
N LYS A 3 0.49 -14.35 -3.48
CA LYS A 3 1.37 -15.42 -3.00
C LYS A 3 2.81 -15.12 -3.40
N ILE A 4 3.67 -15.03 -2.41
CA ILE A 4 5.10 -14.79 -2.57
C ILE A 4 5.83 -16.01 -2.02
N LYS A 5 6.74 -16.57 -2.82
CA LYS A 5 7.54 -17.73 -2.43
C LYS A 5 9.01 -17.48 -2.69
N ASN A 6 9.79 -17.60 -1.63
CA ASN A 6 11.25 -17.50 -1.64
C ASN A 6 11.76 -16.27 -2.41
N LEU A 7 11.08 -15.12 -2.28
CA LEU A 7 11.40 -13.90 -3.02
C LEU A 7 12.76 -13.36 -2.63
N GLN A 8 13.61 -13.17 -3.62
CA GLN A 8 14.93 -12.61 -3.50
C GLN A 8 15.03 -11.40 -4.41
N ALA A 9 15.29 -10.25 -3.84
CA ALA A 9 15.36 -9.00 -4.60
C ALA A 9 16.31 -8.00 -3.93
N GLY A 10 16.81 -7.04 -4.72
CA GLY A 10 17.72 -6.01 -4.25
C GLY A 10 17.85 -4.86 -5.21
N ILE A 11 18.79 -3.97 -4.94
CA ILE A 11 19.20 -2.86 -5.80
C ILE A 11 20.66 -3.05 -6.16
N ASP A 12 21.00 -2.92 -7.41
CA ASP A 12 22.33 -3.19 -7.94
C ASP A 12 22.82 -4.57 -7.46
N ASP A 13 23.99 -4.63 -6.82
CA ASP A 13 24.57 -5.87 -6.26
C ASP A 13 24.16 -6.14 -4.80
N ILE A 14 23.32 -5.28 -4.21
CA ILE A 14 22.91 -5.38 -2.81
C ILE A 14 21.59 -6.15 -2.70
N LYS A 15 21.68 -7.38 -2.21
CA LYS A 15 20.51 -8.21 -1.92
C LYS A 15 19.83 -7.73 -0.63
N ILE A 16 18.55 -7.40 -0.70
CA ILE A 16 17.76 -6.87 0.42
C ILE A 16 16.72 -7.89 0.90
N LEU A 17 15.96 -8.49 -0.03
CA LEU A 17 15.06 -9.59 0.28
C LEU A 17 15.79 -10.91 0.06
N ASN A 18 15.74 -11.80 1.05
CA ASN A 18 16.61 -12.96 1.17
C ASN A 18 15.84 -14.29 1.22
N GLY A 19 14.77 -14.42 0.43
CA GLY A 19 13.92 -15.60 0.45
C GLY A 19 12.70 -15.36 1.34
N LEU A 20 11.91 -14.35 0.99
CA LEU A 20 10.69 -13.97 1.70
C LEU A 20 9.50 -14.79 1.21
N ASP A 21 8.74 -15.33 2.16
CA ASP A 21 7.46 -16.00 1.91
C ASP A 21 6.33 -15.17 2.54
N LEU A 22 5.24 -14.93 1.79
CA LEU A 22 4.06 -14.23 2.27
C LEU A 22 2.82 -14.67 1.48
N GLU A 23 1.74 -14.96 2.17
CA GLU A 23 0.43 -15.17 1.55
C GLU A 23 -0.58 -14.18 2.14
N VAL A 24 -1.34 -13.52 1.25
CA VAL A 24 -2.39 -12.55 1.61
C VAL A 24 -3.66 -12.94 0.86
N ASN A 25 -4.75 -13.17 1.57
CA ASN A 25 -6.04 -13.51 0.97
C ASN A 25 -6.94 -12.28 0.81
N ALA A 26 -7.99 -12.43 0.03
CA ALA A 26 -9.00 -11.38 -0.12
C ALA A 26 -9.70 -11.09 1.21
N GLY A 27 -9.97 -9.83 1.50
CA GLY A 27 -10.63 -9.37 2.72
C GLY A 27 -9.69 -9.19 3.91
N GLU A 28 -8.45 -9.68 3.83
CA GLU A 28 -7.49 -9.63 4.94
C GLU A 28 -6.73 -8.29 5.00
N VAL A 29 -6.41 -7.87 6.21
CA VAL A 29 -5.51 -6.75 6.51
C VAL A 29 -4.26 -7.30 7.17
N HIS A 30 -3.13 -7.15 6.52
CA HIS A 30 -1.83 -7.58 7.01
C HIS A 30 -0.99 -6.37 7.39
N ALA A 31 -0.27 -6.46 8.50
CA ALA A 31 0.74 -5.48 8.88
C ALA A 31 2.14 -6.09 8.72
N ILE A 32 3.02 -5.41 7.99
CA ILE A 32 4.43 -5.75 7.88
C ILE A 32 5.21 -4.78 8.77
N MET A 33 5.73 -5.29 9.87
CA MET A 33 6.53 -4.54 10.83
C MET A 33 8.00 -4.97 10.76
N GLY A 34 8.89 -4.17 11.29
CA GLY A 34 10.31 -4.50 11.33
C GLY A 34 11.20 -3.27 11.45
N PRO A 35 12.47 -3.43 11.83
CA PRO A 35 13.39 -2.32 11.96
C PRO A 35 13.66 -1.63 10.61
N ASN A 36 14.22 -0.42 10.66
CA ASN A 36 14.67 0.27 9.45
C ASN A 36 15.72 -0.58 8.72
N GLY A 37 15.64 -0.60 7.39
CA GLY A 37 16.52 -1.41 6.54
C GLY A 37 16.19 -2.90 6.50
N SER A 38 15.08 -3.37 7.09
CA SER A 38 14.71 -4.78 7.04
C SER A 38 14.19 -5.26 5.67
N GLY A 39 13.83 -4.34 4.76
CA GLY A 39 13.31 -4.63 3.42
C GLY A 39 11.82 -4.37 3.22
N LYS A 40 11.13 -3.70 4.16
CA LYS A 40 9.68 -3.43 4.08
C LYS A 40 9.29 -2.66 2.83
N SER A 41 9.89 -1.48 2.62
CA SER A 41 9.61 -0.67 1.42
C SER A 41 10.11 -1.35 0.15
N THR A 42 11.20 -2.13 0.22
CA THR A 42 11.66 -2.95 -0.91
C THR A 42 10.59 -3.96 -1.33
N LEU A 43 9.97 -4.65 -0.37
CA LEU A 43 8.87 -5.57 -0.66
C LEU A 43 7.71 -4.85 -1.37
N ALA A 44 7.29 -3.69 -0.84
CA ALA A 44 6.22 -2.88 -1.42
C ALA A 44 6.55 -2.44 -2.86
N GLN A 45 7.77 -1.95 -3.09
CA GLN A 45 8.24 -1.50 -4.40
C GLN A 45 8.38 -2.63 -5.41
N VAL A 46 8.89 -3.80 -5.00
CA VAL A 46 8.99 -5.00 -5.86
C VAL A 46 7.60 -5.47 -6.30
N ILE A 47 6.61 -5.49 -5.40
CA ILE A 47 5.24 -5.87 -5.75
C ILE A 47 4.62 -4.84 -6.72
N ALA A 48 4.92 -3.55 -6.53
CA ALA A 48 4.45 -2.49 -7.42
C ALA A 48 5.14 -2.47 -8.80
N GLY A 49 6.30 -3.14 -8.94
CA GLY A 49 7.03 -3.25 -10.20
C GLY A 49 8.03 -2.14 -10.44
N ASN A 50 8.57 -1.54 -9.37
CA ASN A 50 9.62 -0.54 -9.52
C ASN A 50 10.89 -1.18 -10.11
N ASP A 51 11.30 -0.70 -11.29
CA ASP A 51 12.40 -1.21 -12.11
C ASP A 51 13.80 -1.00 -11.50
N SER A 52 13.89 -0.14 -10.47
CA SER A 52 15.12 0.01 -9.71
C SER A 52 15.48 -1.24 -8.88
N TYR A 53 14.52 -2.15 -8.69
CA TYR A 53 14.72 -3.39 -7.93
C TYR A 53 14.82 -4.60 -8.84
N VAL A 54 15.90 -5.35 -8.69
CA VAL A 54 16.13 -6.57 -9.45
C VAL A 54 15.68 -7.79 -8.64
N VAL A 55 14.76 -8.57 -9.18
CA VAL A 55 14.36 -9.86 -8.61
C VAL A 55 15.31 -10.94 -9.10
N SER A 56 16.07 -11.53 -8.18
CA SER A 56 17.08 -12.56 -8.47
C SER A 56 16.59 -13.99 -8.23
N GLY A 57 15.40 -14.17 -7.65
CA GLY A 57 14.84 -15.50 -7.42
C GLY A 57 13.49 -15.46 -6.68
N GLY A 58 12.82 -16.60 -6.67
CA GLY A 58 11.50 -16.75 -6.11
C GLY A 58 10.37 -16.46 -7.11
N SER A 59 9.14 -16.36 -6.62
CA SER A 59 7.96 -16.05 -7.43
C SER A 59 7.00 -15.13 -6.68
N VAL A 60 6.27 -14.31 -7.44
CA VAL A 60 5.21 -13.46 -6.94
C VAL A 60 3.98 -13.67 -7.81
N GLU A 61 2.95 -14.31 -7.26
CA GLU A 61 1.69 -14.58 -7.95
C GLU A 61 0.59 -13.65 -7.39
N PHE A 62 -0.13 -12.99 -8.27
CA PHE A 62 -1.29 -12.19 -7.93
C PHE A 62 -2.51 -12.62 -8.75
N MET A 63 -3.58 -13.06 -8.09
CA MET A 63 -4.81 -13.52 -8.73
C MET A 63 -4.56 -14.61 -9.79
N GLY A 64 -3.57 -15.50 -9.57
CA GLY A 64 -3.20 -16.58 -10.50
C GLY A 64 -2.30 -16.17 -11.65
N LYS A 65 -1.83 -14.92 -11.70
CA LYS A 65 -0.88 -14.41 -12.71
C LYS A 65 0.50 -14.23 -12.09
N ASP A 66 1.55 -14.53 -12.87
CA ASP A 66 2.91 -14.16 -12.47
C ASP A 66 3.06 -12.64 -12.53
N LEU A 67 3.28 -12.03 -11.37
CA LEU A 67 3.38 -10.59 -11.25
C LEU A 67 4.69 -10.05 -11.81
N LEU A 68 5.73 -10.87 -11.81
CA LEU A 68 7.07 -10.46 -12.24
C LEU A 68 7.18 -10.26 -13.75
N GLU A 69 6.24 -10.84 -14.52
CA GLU A 69 6.15 -10.65 -15.98
C GLU A 69 5.39 -9.38 -16.38
N LEU A 70 4.75 -8.68 -15.41
CA LEU A 70 3.91 -7.51 -15.69
C LEU A 70 4.67 -6.21 -15.44
N GLU A 71 4.47 -5.24 -16.32
CA GLU A 71 4.95 -3.87 -16.15
C GLU A 71 4.16 -3.13 -15.04
N PRO A 72 4.71 -2.07 -14.41
CA PRO A 72 4.05 -1.37 -13.31
C PRO A 72 2.62 -0.90 -13.61
N GLU A 73 2.38 -0.37 -14.81
CA GLU A 73 1.06 0.07 -15.22
C GLU A 73 0.08 -1.09 -15.47
N GLU A 74 0.58 -2.27 -15.82
CA GLU A 74 -0.24 -3.48 -15.95
C GLU A 74 -0.66 -3.97 -14.57
N ARG A 75 0.27 -4.01 -13.61
CA ARG A 75 -0.01 -4.34 -12.21
C ARG A 75 -1.07 -3.40 -11.61
N ALA A 76 -0.96 -2.11 -11.89
CA ALA A 76 -1.95 -1.12 -11.45
C ALA A 76 -3.34 -1.39 -12.06
N ARG A 77 -3.41 -1.74 -13.36
CA ARG A 77 -4.68 -2.10 -14.04
C ARG A 77 -5.27 -3.41 -13.52
N GLU A 78 -4.43 -4.38 -13.15
CA GLU A 78 -4.86 -5.62 -12.50
C GLU A 78 -5.43 -5.37 -11.08
N GLY A 79 -5.17 -4.21 -10.50
CA GLY A 79 -5.73 -3.78 -9.23
C GLY A 79 -4.75 -3.76 -8.08
N ILE A 80 -3.46 -3.59 -8.33
CA ILE A 80 -2.46 -3.30 -7.29
C ILE A 80 -2.36 -1.79 -7.13
N PHE A 81 -2.37 -1.33 -5.89
CA PHE A 81 -2.17 0.07 -5.51
C PHE A 81 -1.03 0.16 -4.50
N LEU A 82 -0.11 1.10 -4.73
CA LEU A 82 0.94 1.45 -3.79
C LEU A 82 0.70 2.86 -3.26
N GLY A 83 0.47 2.99 -1.95
CA GLY A 83 0.59 4.24 -1.23
C GLY A 83 2.06 4.46 -0.87
N PHE A 84 2.63 5.57 -1.35
CA PHE A 84 4.05 5.85 -1.19
C PHE A 84 4.37 6.41 0.19
N GLN A 85 5.54 6.11 0.73
CA GLN A 85 6.06 6.76 1.93
C GLN A 85 6.07 8.29 1.76
N TYR A 86 6.55 8.78 0.62
CA TYR A 86 6.56 10.18 0.23
C TYR A 86 5.78 10.38 -1.07
N PRO A 87 4.48 10.77 -1.01
CA PRO A 87 3.68 10.99 -2.21
C PRO A 87 4.29 12.08 -3.11
N VAL A 88 4.46 11.74 -4.39
CA VAL A 88 5.10 12.62 -5.38
C VAL A 88 4.18 13.77 -5.78
N GLU A 89 4.76 14.95 -6.01
CA GLU A 89 4.07 16.08 -6.61
C GLU A 89 4.12 15.99 -8.14
N ILE A 90 2.99 16.28 -8.80
CA ILE A 90 2.93 16.33 -10.27
C ILE A 90 2.47 17.74 -10.66
N PRO A 91 3.41 18.69 -10.84
CA PRO A 91 3.08 20.05 -11.16
C PRO A 91 2.29 20.18 -12.47
N GLY A 92 1.26 21.04 -12.47
CA GLY A 92 0.44 21.29 -13.66
C GLY A 92 -0.60 20.21 -13.97
N VAL A 93 -0.65 19.10 -13.23
CA VAL A 93 -1.67 18.06 -13.36
C VAL A 93 -2.60 18.12 -12.15
N ASN A 94 -3.88 18.45 -12.35
CA ASN A 94 -4.83 18.44 -11.25
C ASN A 94 -5.34 17.02 -10.92
N ASN A 95 -5.83 16.84 -9.67
CA ASN A 95 -6.32 15.55 -9.19
C ASN A 95 -7.47 15.00 -10.04
N ALA A 96 -8.40 15.85 -10.50
CA ALA A 96 -9.53 15.38 -11.30
C ALA A 96 -9.07 14.77 -12.63
N TYR A 97 -8.08 15.39 -13.28
CA TYR A 97 -7.53 14.88 -14.54
C TYR A 97 -6.82 13.54 -14.34
N LEU A 98 -5.90 13.48 -13.35
CA LEU A 98 -5.17 12.25 -13.04
C LEU A 98 -6.13 11.10 -12.70
N LEU A 99 -7.05 11.35 -11.78
CA LEU A 99 -7.97 10.31 -11.30
C LEU A 99 -8.92 9.82 -12.40
N LYS A 100 -9.45 10.73 -13.23
CA LYS A 100 -10.31 10.33 -14.36
C LYS A 100 -9.52 9.49 -15.37
N ALA A 101 -8.31 9.89 -15.72
CA ALA A 101 -7.46 9.13 -16.64
C ALA A 101 -7.16 7.73 -16.09
N ALA A 102 -6.80 7.62 -14.81
CA ALA A 102 -6.48 6.35 -14.16
C ALA A 102 -7.71 5.43 -14.06
N VAL A 103 -8.88 5.97 -13.69
CA VAL A 103 -10.14 5.20 -13.66
C VAL A 103 -10.47 4.68 -15.05
N ASN A 104 -10.38 5.51 -16.08
CA ASN A 104 -10.69 5.10 -17.45
C ASN A 104 -9.69 4.09 -18.00
N ALA A 105 -8.39 4.22 -17.68
CA ALA A 105 -7.39 3.23 -18.03
C ALA A 105 -7.70 1.84 -17.42
N LYS A 106 -8.11 1.80 -16.15
CA LYS A 106 -8.54 0.57 -15.48
C LYS A 106 -9.80 -0.01 -16.11
N ARG A 107 -10.84 0.83 -16.35
CA ARG A 107 -12.10 0.41 -16.99
C ARG A 107 -11.86 -0.19 -18.37
N LYS A 108 -11.05 0.48 -19.18
CA LYS A 108 -10.65 -0.02 -20.51
C LYS A 108 -9.97 -1.38 -20.43
N HIS A 109 -9.06 -1.59 -19.46
CA HIS A 109 -8.43 -2.89 -19.23
C HIS A 109 -9.45 -3.97 -18.86
N GLN A 110 -10.52 -3.61 -18.16
CA GLN A 110 -11.62 -4.50 -17.79
C GLN A 110 -12.66 -4.71 -18.90
N GLY A 111 -12.46 -4.12 -20.08
CA GLY A 111 -13.43 -4.17 -21.18
C GLY A 111 -14.69 -3.34 -20.95
N LEU A 112 -14.65 -2.38 -20.02
CA LEU A 112 -15.75 -1.46 -19.71
C LEU A 112 -15.58 -0.14 -20.47
N GLU A 113 -16.71 0.52 -20.76
CA GLU A 113 -16.69 1.85 -21.38
C GLU A 113 -16.09 2.90 -20.45
N GLU A 114 -15.46 3.92 -21.03
CA GLU A 114 -14.94 5.05 -20.28
C GLU A 114 -16.06 5.87 -19.68
N ILE A 115 -15.89 6.37 -18.46
CA ILE A 115 -16.84 7.32 -17.85
C ILE A 115 -16.59 8.72 -18.38
N ASP A 116 -17.67 9.47 -18.56
CA ASP A 116 -17.61 10.87 -18.94
C ASP A 116 -17.23 11.78 -17.74
N ALA A 117 -17.22 13.10 -17.96
CA ALA A 117 -16.86 14.05 -16.91
C ALA A 117 -17.94 14.15 -15.82
N PHE A 118 -19.20 13.96 -16.16
CA PHE A 118 -20.30 14.06 -15.21
C PHE A 118 -20.32 12.84 -14.29
N GLU A 119 -20.23 11.65 -14.85
CA GLU A 119 -20.15 10.39 -14.10
C GLU A 119 -18.96 10.37 -13.17
N PHE A 120 -17.78 10.80 -13.68
CA PHE A 120 -16.57 10.92 -12.87
C PHE A 120 -16.77 11.87 -11.67
N LEU A 121 -17.32 13.08 -11.91
CA LEU A 121 -17.53 14.05 -10.82
C LEU A 121 -18.54 13.55 -9.78
N LYS A 122 -19.56 12.83 -10.21
CA LYS A 122 -20.53 12.19 -9.30
C LYS A 122 -19.82 11.17 -8.41
N MET A 123 -19.11 10.22 -9.01
CA MET A 123 -18.33 9.20 -8.29
C MET A 123 -17.31 9.82 -7.34
N ALA A 124 -16.55 10.82 -7.79
CA ALA A 124 -15.54 11.48 -6.97
C ALA A 124 -16.16 12.17 -5.74
N ARG A 125 -17.29 12.86 -5.88
CA ARG A 125 -18.01 13.48 -4.75
C ARG A 125 -18.50 12.46 -3.73
N GLU A 126 -19.02 11.32 -4.18
CA GLU A 126 -19.46 10.23 -3.31
C GLU A 126 -18.28 9.68 -2.50
N LYS A 127 -17.13 9.39 -3.15
CA LYS A 127 -15.93 8.93 -2.45
C LYS A 127 -15.35 9.98 -1.49
N MET A 128 -15.31 11.24 -1.88
CA MET A 128 -14.84 12.32 -1.03
C MET A 128 -15.73 12.54 0.19
N ALA A 129 -17.05 12.38 0.05
CA ALA A 129 -17.97 12.46 1.19
C ALA A 129 -17.72 11.35 2.23
N ILE A 130 -17.39 10.11 1.79
CA ILE A 130 -17.01 9.02 2.69
C ILE A 130 -15.73 9.36 3.47
N LEU A 131 -14.81 10.06 2.82
CA LEU A 131 -13.49 10.43 3.36
C LEU A 131 -13.48 11.77 4.10
N ASP A 132 -14.60 12.46 4.23
CA ASP A 132 -14.72 13.83 4.77
C ASP A 132 -13.73 14.81 4.09
N MET A 133 -13.59 14.71 2.76
CA MET A 133 -12.68 15.54 1.97
C MET A 133 -13.42 16.66 1.26
N ASP A 134 -12.83 17.86 1.25
CA ASP A 134 -13.36 19.01 0.53
C ASP A 134 -13.25 18.79 -0.99
N PRO A 135 -14.34 18.98 -1.77
CA PRO A 135 -14.32 18.85 -3.23
C PRO A 135 -13.30 19.74 -3.95
N SER A 136 -12.81 20.81 -3.32
CA SER A 136 -11.77 21.68 -3.89
C SER A 136 -10.45 20.94 -4.17
N PHE A 137 -10.17 19.82 -3.47
CA PHE A 137 -9.01 18.96 -3.72
C PHE A 137 -8.93 18.48 -5.18
N LEU A 138 -10.08 18.26 -5.84
CA LEU A 138 -10.10 17.83 -7.24
C LEU A 138 -9.49 18.86 -8.20
N LYS A 139 -9.55 20.13 -7.85
CA LYS A 139 -9.03 21.23 -8.69
C LYS A 139 -7.56 21.56 -8.45
N ARG A 140 -7.02 21.12 -7.30
CA ARG A 140 -5.61 21.36 -6.94
C ARG A 140 -4.69 20.42 -7.74
N GLY A 141 -3.47 20.88 -8.01
CA GLY A 141 -2.41 20.04 -8.55
C GLY A 141 -2.16 18.82 -7.64
N VAL A 142 -1.75 17.71 -8.25
CA VAL A 142 -1.50 16.46 -7.50
C VAL A 142 -0.38 16.70 -6.49
N ASN A 143 -0.75 16.71 -5.21
CA ASN A 143 0.12 16.92 -4.06
C ASN A 143 0.88 18.28 -4.03
N GLU A 144 0.64 19.16 -4.99
CA GLU A 144 1.33 20.44 -5.12
C GLU A 144 0.94 21.38 -3.97
N GLY A 145 1.93 21.73 -3.13
CA GLY A 145 1.73 22.58 -1.96
C GLY A 145 0.83 21.95 -0.88
N PHE A 146 0.67 20.63 -0.87
CA PHE A 146 -0.08 19.93 0.16
C PHE A 146 0.79 19.73 1.41
N SER A 147 0.18 19.86 2.59
CA SER A 147 0.77 19.37 3.84
C SER A 147 0.92 17.85 3.79
N GLY A 148 1.75 17.28 4.68
CA GLY A 148 1.90 15.82 4.80
C GLY A 148 0.58 15.09 4.96
N GLY A 149 -0.29 15.60 5.84
CA GLY A 149 -1.62 15.03 6.06
C GLY A 149 -2.55 15.15 4.85
N GLU A 150 -2.48 16.26 4.10
CA GLU A 150 -3.23 16.42 2.84
C GLU A 150 -2.74 15.45 1.77
N LYS A 151 -1.42 15.24 1.63
CA LYS A 151 -0.83 14.27 0.70
C LYS A 151 -1.33 12.86 0.98
N LYS A 152 -1.32 12.44 2.26
CA LYS A 152 -1.81 11.11 2.65
C LYS A 152 -3.32 10.96 2.45
N ARG A 153 -4.12 11.97 2.77
CA ARG A 153 -5.56 11.94 2.45
C ARG A 153 -5.82 11.87 0.94
N ASN A 154 -5.00 12.57 0.14
CA ASN A 154 -5.10 12.48 -1.32
C ASN A 154 -4.77 11.08 -1.84
N GLU A 155 -3.81 10.39 -1.23
CA GLU A 155 -3.51 8.98 -1.51
C GLU A 155 -4.69 8.05 -1.20
N ILE A 156 -5.35 8.26 -0.05
CA ILE A 156 -6.57 7.50 0.28
C ILE A 156 -7.72 7.80 -0.69
N LEU A 157 -7.84 9.04 -1.18
CA LEU A 157 -8.77 9.36 -2.25
C LEU A 157 -8.44 8.61 -3.55
N GLN A 158 -7.16 8.55 -3.94
CA GLN A 158 -6.73 7.76 -5.10
C GLN A 158 -7.11 6.28 -4.93
N MET A 159 -6.83 5.70 -3.76
CA MET A 159 -7.24 4.33 -3.43
C MET A 159 -8.77 4.14 -3.53
N ALA A 160 -9.56 5.10 -3.01
CA ALA A 160 -11.03 5.06 -3.07
C ALA A 160 -11.57 5.11 -4.50
N MET A 161 -10.97 5.93 -5.35
CA MET A 161 -11.36 6.10 -6.76
C MET A 161 -10.96 4.89 -7.62
N LEU A 162 -9.80 4.33 -7.36
CA LEU A 162 -9.24 3.21 -8.14
C LEU A 162 -9.78 1.86 -7.70
N GLU A 163 -10.32 1.74 -6.49
CA GLU A 163 -10.87 0.49 -5.94
C GLU A 163 -9.95 -0.72 -6.22
N PRO A 164 -8.71 -0.73 -5.69
CA PRO A 164 -7.77 -1.80 -5.95
C PRO A 164 -8.23 -3.12 -5.31
N ARG A 165 -7.72 -4.23 -5.81
CA ARG A 165 -7.83 -5.55 -5.18
C ARG A 165 -6.82 -5.72 -4.04
N LEU A 166 -5.62 -5.20 -4.24
CA LEU A 166 -4.54 -5.17 -3.25
C LEU A 166 -4.07 -3.73 -3.07
N ALA A 167 -4.18 -3.20 -1.86
CA ALA A 167 -3.59 -1.93 -1.49
C ALA A 167 -2.39 -2.17 -0.57
N ILE A 168 -1.22 -1.69 -0.96
CA ILE A 168 -0.02 -1.69 -0.13
C ILE A 168 0.22 -0.25 0.31
N LEU A 169 0.22 0.01 1.61
CA LEU A 169 0.36 1.35 2.18
C LEU A 169 1.69 1.42 2.92
N ASP A 170 2.69 2.03 2.27
CA ASP A 170 4.06 2.10 2.79
C ASP A 170 4.22 3.33 3.69
N GLU A 171 4.41 3.08 5.00
CA GLU A 171 4.60 4.09 6.05
C GLU A 171 3.61 5.28 5.95
N THR A 172 2.34 4.96 5.73
CA THR A 172 1.29 5.98 5.54
C THR A 172 1.07 6.85 6.79
N ASP A 173 1.53 6.41 7.93
CA ASP A 173 1.50 7.09 9.23
C ASP A 173 2.70 8.01 9.48
N SER A 174 3.74 7.93 8.65
CA SER A 174 4.97 8.71 8.85
C SER A 174 4.73 10.21 8.74
N GLY A 175 5.15 10.96 9.77
CA GLY A 175 5.06 12.42 9.81
C GLY A 175 3.64 12.99 9.98
N LEU A 176 2.64 12.16 10.29
CA LEU A 176 1.29 12.61 10.56
C LEU A 176 1.11 13.04 12.02
N ASP A 177 0.37 14.12 12.24
CA ASP A 177 -0.21 14.44 13.54
C ASP A 177 -1.38 13.48 13.86
N ILE A 178 -1.89 13.56 15.08
CA ILE A 178 -2.95 12.66 15.57
C ILE A 178 -4.24 12.79 14.75
N ASP A 179 -4.61 13.98 14.33
CA ASP A 179 -5.87 14.21 13.62
C ASP A 179 -5.76 13.74 12.16
N ALA A 180 -4.64 13.99 11.51
CA ALA A 180 -4.35 13.47 10.16
C ALA A 180 -4.31 11.93 10.17
N MET A 181 -3.70 11.32 11.19
CA MET A 181 -3.67 9.86 11.35
C MET A 181 -5.07 9.27 11.51
N LYS A 182 -5.92 9.87 12.37
CA LYS A 182 -7.32 9.45 12.52
C LYS A 182 -8.09 9.53 11.22
N ALA A 183 -7.93 10.63 10.47
CA ALA A 183 -8.61 10.83 9.19
C ALA A 183 -8.18 9.79 8.15
N VAL A 184 -6.87 9.52 8.03
CA VAL A 184 -6.32 8.49 7.15
C VAL A 184 -6.82 7.11 7.55
N SER A 185 -6.75 6.75 8.83
CA SER A 185 -7.22 5.46 9.35
C SER A 185 -8.72 5.26 9.13
N LYS A 186 -9.53 6.31 9.34
CA LYS A 186 -10.96 6.29 9.01
C LYS A 186 -11.19 5.98 7.54
N GLY A 187 -10.41 6.62 6.67
CA GLY A 187 -10.45 6.37 5.22
C GLY A 187 -10.10 4.92 4.87
N ILE A 188 -9.00 4.38 5.42
CA ILE A 188 -8.58 2.99 5.20
C ILE A 188 -9.69 2.03 5.66
N ASN A 189 -10.26 2.22 6.85
CA ASN A 189 -11.33 1.37 7.36
C ASN A 189 -12.62 1.46 6.53
N ALA A 190 -12.97 2.65 6.03
CA ALA A 190 -14.13 2.83 5.16
C ALA A 190 -13.98 2.15 3.79
N LEU A 191 -12.75 1.85 3.40
CA LEU A 191 -12.41 1.18 2.14
C LEU A 191 -12.17 -0.33 2.30
N ARG A 192 -12.35 -0.91 3.49
CA ARG A 192 -12.31 -2.38 3.66
C ARG A 192 -13.42 -3.03 2.83
N ASP A 193 -13.08 -4.12 2.17
CA ASP A 193 -13.99 -4.87 1.31
C ASP A 193 -13.60 -6.36 1.33
N PRO A 194 -14.56 -7.31 1.36
CA PRO A 194 -14.24 -8.74 1.37
C PRO A 194 -13.43 -9.23 0.17
N GLN A 195 -13.38 -8.45 -0.91
CA GLN A 195 -12.59 -8.77 -2.10
C GLN A 195 -11.29 -7.95 -2.19
N ARG A 196 -11.00 -7.11 -1.20
CA ARG A 196 -9.78 -6.29 -1.14
C ARG A 196 -8.89 -6.75 -0.02
N ALA A 197 -7.61 -6.94 -0.33
CA ALA A 197 -6.59 -7.07 0.68
C ALA A 197 -5.88 -5.74 0.92
N ILE A 198 -5.45 -5.49 2.16
CA ILE A 198 -4.68 -4.32 2.55
C ILE A 198 -3.41 -4.79 3.25
N VAL A 199 -2.26 -4.31 2.79
CA VAL A 199 -0.96 -4.55 3.43
C VAL A 199 -0.47 -3.20 3.96
N LEU A 200 -0.38 -3.08 5.28
CA LEU A 200 0.15 -1.93 5.97
C LEU A 200 1.62 -2.16 6.25
N VAL A 201 2.49 -1.35 5.68
CA VAL A 201 3.91 -1.34 6.04
C VAL A 201 4.11 -0.22 7.04
N THR A 202 4.46 -0.55 8.27
CA THR A 202 4.70 0.44 9.33
C THR A 202 5.73 -0.09 10.33
N HIS A 203 6.38 0.81 11.02
CA HIS A 203 7.23 0.50 12.17
C HIS A 203 6.60 1.00 13.48
N TYR A 204 5.40 1.59 13.42
CA TYR A 204 4.67 2.10 14.58
C TYR A 204 3.37 1.32 14.80
N GLN A 205 3.13 0.95 16.06
CA GLN A 205 1.86 0.35 16.46
C GLN A 205 0.69 1.33 16.33
N ARG A 206 0.95 2.64 16.49
CA ARG A 206 -0.10 3.66 16.56
C ARG A 206 -1.10 3.61 15.40
N LEU A 207 -0.67 3.31 14.17
CA LEU A 207 -1.60 3.10 13.05
C LEU A 207 -2.48 1.87 13.28
N LEU A 208 -1.92 0.79 13.84
CA LEU A 208 -2.60 -0.48 14.07
C LEU A 208 -3.62 -0.41 15.21
N ASP A 209 -3.57 0.62 16.06
CA ASP A 209 -4.61 0.91 17.05
C ASP A 209 -5.92 1.41 16.39
N TYR A 210 -5.80 2.05 15.22
CA TYR A 210 -6.93 2.57 14.45
C TYR A 210 -7.34 1.65 13.29
N VAL A 211 -6.38 0.94 12.68
CA VAL A 211 -6.61 0.01 11.56
C VAL A 211 -6.18 -1.38 12.02
N GLU A 212 -7.10 -2.10 12.64
CA GLU A 212 -6.82 -3.42 13.22
C GLU A 212 -6.45 -4.42 12.13
N PRO A 213 -5.22 -5.01 12.15
CA PRO A 213 -4.82 -6.03 11.21
C PRO A 213 -5.32 -7.40 11.64
N ASP A 214 -5.59 -8.28 10.65
CA ASP A 214 -5.87 -9.69 10.89
C ASP A 214 -4.57 -10.46 11.17
N PHE A 215 -3.47 -10.05 10.52
CA PHE A 215 -2.15 -10.66 10.66
C PHE A 215 -1.06 -9.60 10.81
N VAL A 216 -0.08 -9.89 11.64
CA VAL A 216 1.13 -9.10 11.82
C VAL A 216 2.34 -9.96 11.49
N HIS A 217 3.21 -9.45 10.63
CA HIS A 217 4.43 -10.10 10.20
C HIS A 217 5.64 -9.27 10.57
N VAL A 218 6.66 -9.90 11.11
CA VAL A 218 7.93 -9.23 11.43
C VAL A 218 8.95 -9.53 10.34
N LEU A 219 9.34 -8.49 9.62
CA LEU A 219 10.37 -8.54 8.60
C LEU A 219 11.73 -8.17 9.21
N SER A 220 12.69 -9.06 9.12
CA SER A 220 14.07 -8.83 9.57
C SER A 220 15.05 -9.43 8.58
N ALA A 221 16.11 -8.69 8.23
CA ALA A 221 17.14 -9.12 7.29
C ALA A 221 16.57 -9.72 5.96
N GLY A 222 15.49 -9.13 5.44
CA GLY A 222 14.87 -9.53 4.18
C GLY A 222 14.03 -10.80 4.23
N LYS A 223 13.65 -11.27 5.43
CA LYS A 223 12.79 -12.45 5.64
C LYS A 223 11.68 -12.14 6.64
N ILE A 224 10.51 -12.74 6.46
CA ILE A 224 9.52 -12.80 7.54
C ILE A 224 10.00 -13.84 8.54
N VAL A 225 10.32 -13.39 9.74
CA VAL A 225 10.89 -14.23 10.81
C VAL A 225 9.86 -14.63 11.86
N LEU A 226 8.76 -13.90 11.95
CA LEU A 226 7.67 -14.19 12.87
C LEU A 226 6.35 -13.69 12.28
N SER A 227 5.26 -14.41 12.53
CA SER A 227 3.91 -14.00 12.17
C SER A 227 2.95 -14.32 13.31
N GLY A 228 1.99 -13.45 13.54
CA GLY A 228 0.99 -13.57 14.60
C GLY A 228 -0.21 -12.69 14.33
N ASP A 229 -1.03 -12.52 15.35
CA ASP A 229 -2.15 -11.58 15.37
C ASP A 229 -1.71 -10.19 15.86
N LYS A 230 -2.66 -9.29 16.11
CA LYS A 230 -2.36 -7.94 16.58
C LYS A 230 -1.60 -7.88 17.91
N SER A 231 -1.64 -8.94 18.75
CA SER A 231 -0.89 -8.96 20.01
C SER A 231 0.62 -8.91 19.78
N LEU A 232 1.08 -9.44 18.64
CA LEU A 232 2.47 -9.37 18.24
C LEU A 232 2.94 -7.91 18.06
N ALA A 233 2.10 -7.00 17.56
CA ALA A 233 2.46 -5.59 17.43
C ALA A 233 2.66 -4.94 18.80
N LEU A 234 1.85 -5.29 19.81
CA LEU A 234 2.02 -4.82 21.19
C LEU A 234 3.33 -5.31 21.80
N GLU A 235 3.65 -6.59 21.59
CA GLU A 235 4.91 -7.15 22.07
C GLU A 235 6.14 -6.48 21.44
N LEU A 236 6.06 -6.13 20.16
CA LEU A 236 7.14 -5.44 19.45
C LEU A 236 7.34 -4.02 19.97
N GLU A 237 6.26 -3.30 20.33
CA GLU A 237 6.37 -1.98 20.94
C GLU A 237 6.97 -2.03 22.35
N GLU A 238 6.55 -3.02 23.14
CA GLU A 238 7.02 -3.17 24.52
C GLU A 238 8.49 -3.65 24.59
N LYS A 239 8.87 -4.66 23.77
CA LYS A 239 10.15 -5.35 23.85
C LYS A 239 11.17 -4.92 22.78
N GLY A 240 10.76 -4.12 21.78
CA GLY A 240 11.58 -3.80 20.63
C GLY A 240 11.76 -4.98 19.68
N TYR A 241 12.72 -4.89 18.74
CA TYR A 241 12.99 -5.94 17.73
C TYR A 241 14.15 -6.87 18.06
N GLU A 242 14.89 -6.65 19.16
CA GLU A 242 16.09 -7.43 19.48
C GLU A 242 15.77 -8.89 19.78
N TRP A 243 14.77 -9.14 20.60
CA TRP A 243 14.34 -10.51 20.95
C TRP A 243 13.89 -11.35 19.73
N VAL A 244 13.34 -10.69 18.70
CA VAL A 244 12.95 -11.40 17.47
C VAL A 244 14.16 -11.90 16.70
N ARG A 245 15.27 -11.14 16.71
CA ARG A 245 16.52 -11.55 16.07
C ARG A 245 17.13 -12.75 16.78
N GLU A 246 17.09 -12.77 18.10
CA GLU A 246 17.56 -13.88 18.92
C GLU A 246 16.73 -15.15 18.65
N ALA A 247 15.40 -15.03 18.63
CA ALA A 247 14.50 -16.14 18.33
C ALA A 247 14.67 -16.71 16.90
N ALA A 248 15.04 -15.88 15.92
CA ALA A 248 15.26 -16.30 14.54
C ALA A 248 16.64 -16.99 14.33
N THR A 249 17.55 -16.92 15.28
CA THR A 249 18.89 -17.54 15.23
C THR A 249 19.01 -18.78 16.11
N ALA A 250 18.02 -19.07 16.93
CA ALA A 250 17.93 -20.26 17.78
C ALA A 250 17.20 -21.41 17.08
#